data_fbb3d7d6cd458616e462872b49d8df03
#
_entry.id   fbb3d7d6cd458616e462872b49d8df03
#
_cell.length_a   1.000
_cell.length_b   1.000
_cell.length_c   1.000
_cell.angle_alpha   90.00
_cell.angle_beta   90.00
_cell.angle_gamma   90.00
#
_symmetry.space_group_name_H-M   'P 1'
#
loop_
_entity.id
_entity.type
_entity.pdbx_description
1 polymer ?
#
loop_
_entity_poly.entity_id
_entity_poly.type
_entity_poly.pdbx_seq_one_letter_code
_entity_poly.pdbx_strand_id
1 'polypeptide(L)'
;MKKIALEQIERTYKNNGQHAEQIVRYTLTHEIQKADNREGCDIDNIQIKSSRATVCKGTNTNEFIDKDCATYYYYVNKDFTIAYVMNKEQYKKFVELFGTTTKDSKKNGGHIKTRLKEENSKMVEWLENN
;
A
#
# COMPACT_ATOMS: atom_id res chain seq x y z
N MET A 1 -0.55 5.36 14.89
CA MET A 1 -1.54 4.89 13.89
C MET A 1 -2.11 3.54 14.29
N LYS A 2 -3.25 3.19 13.74
CA LYS A 2 -3.89 1.90 13.99
C LYS A 2 -3.18 0.79 13.19
N LYS A 3 -3.08 -0.38 13.81
CA LYS A 3 -2.51 -1.58 13.20
C LYS A 3 -3.54 -2.70 13.28
N ILE A 4 -3.78 -3.38 12.17
CA ILE A 4 -4.71 -4.51 12.12
C ILE A 4 -3.97 -5.80 11.73
N ALA A 5 -4.32 -6.90 12.38
CA ALA A 5 -3.85 -8.22 11.98
C ALA A 5 -4.64 -8.68 10.75
N LEU A 6 -3.94 -9.18 9.74
CA LEU A 6 -4.56 -9.68 8.52
C LEU A 6 -4.94 -11.15 8.67
N GLU A 7 -6.15 -11.47 8.28
CA GLU A 7 -6.62 -12.86 8.24
C GLU A 7 -6.02 -13.55 7.02
N GLN A 8 -5.30 -14.65 7.26
CA GLN A 8 -4.60 -15.36 6.20
C GLN A 8 -5.58 -16.10 5.30
N ILE A 9 -5.36 -15.99 3.99
CA ILE A 9 -6.13 -16.67 2.96
C ILE A 9 -5.18 -17.43 2.04
N GLU A 10 -5.69 -18.42 1.34
CA GLU A 10 -4.92 -19.09 0.29
C GLU A 10 -4.52 -18.07 -0.78
N ARG A 11 -3.25 -18.07 -1.15
CA ARG A 11 -2.75 -17.14 -2.15
C ARG A 11 -3.13 -17.59 -3.55
N THR A 12 -3.95 -16.80 -4.23
CA THR A 12 -4.40 -17.05 -5.60
C THR A 12 -3.74 -16.14 -6.63
N TYR A 13 -3.16 -15.00 -6.19
CA TYR A 13 -2.48 -14.06 -7.07
C TYR A 13 -0.97 -14.14 -6.93
N LYS A 14 -0.27 -14.18 -8.05
CA LYS A 14 1.20 -14.05 -8.08
C LYS A 14 1.64 -12.62 -7.81
N ASN A 15 0.83 -11.65 -8.22
CA ASN A 15 1.09 -10.23 -8.02
C ASN A 15 0.91 -9.87 -6.55
N ASN A 16 1.96 -9.30 -5.93
CA ASN A 16 1.94 -8.95 -4.51
C ASN A 16 0.92 -7.85 -4.18
N GLY A 17 0.73 -6.88 -5.07
CA GLY A 17 -0.27 -5.83 -4.89
C GLY A 17 -1.69 -6.37 -4.89
N GLN A 18 -2.00 -7.27 -5.81
CA GLN A 18 -3.31 -7.93 -5.86
C GLN A 18 -3.55 -8.84 -4.66
N HIS A 19 -2.51 -9.54 -4.21
CA HIS A 19 -2.61 -10.36 -3.00
C HIS A 19 -2.84 -9.50 -1.75
N ALA A 20 -2.13 -8.38 -1.62
CA ALA A 20 -2.33 -7.43 -0.53
C ALA A 20 -3.76 -6.88 -0.51
N GLU A 21 -4.28 -6.50 -1.66
CA GLU A 21 -5.67 -6.03 -1.79
C GLU A 21 -6.67 -7.11 -1.38
N GLN A 22 -6.49 -8.34 -1.83
CA GLN A 22 -7.38 -9.44 -1.50
C GLN A 22 -7.38 -9.77 -0.01
N ILE A 23 -6.21 -9.84 0.62
CA ILE A 23 -6.09 -10.16 2.04
C ILE A 23 -6.67 -9.08 2.95
N VAL A 24 -6.52 -7.81 2.59
CA VAL A 24 -7.15 -6.69 3.30
C VAL A 24 -8.66 -6.74 3.12
N ARG A 25 -9.14 -6.93 1.90
CA ARG A 25 -10.58 -7.04 1.62
C ARG A 25 -11.21 -8.17 2.42
N TYR A 26 -10.59 -9.34 2.44
CA TYR A 26 -11.08 -10.47 3.22
C TYR A 26 -11.09 -10.17 4.73
N THR A 27 -10.03 -9.55 5.24
CA THR A 27 -9.95 -9.15 6.66
C THR A 27 -11.09 -8.21 7.05
N LEU A 28 -11.44 -7.27 6.16
CA LEU A 28 -12.48 -6.27 6.45
C LEU A 28 -13.90 -6.78 6.20
N THR A 29 -14.12 -7.59 5.17
CA THR A 29 -15.46 -7.94 4.69
C THR A 29 -15.79 -9.43 4.79
N HIS A 30 -14.79 -10.29 4.99
CA HIS A 30 -14.89 -11.76 4.90
C HIS A 30 -15.35 -12.27 3.53
N GLU A 31 -15.24 -11.45 2.49
CA GLU A 31 -15.58 -11.82 1.12
C GLU A 31 -14.31 -11.98 0.28
N ILE A 32 -14.23 -13.08 -0.45
CA ILE A 32 -13.17 -13.31 -1.43
C ILE A 32 -13.68 -12.81 -2.79
N GLN A 33 -13.22 -11.62 -3.15
CA GLN A 33 -13.51 -11.04 -4.47
C GLN A 33 -12.21 -10.97 -5.28
N LYS A 34 -12.37 -11.00 -6.60
CA LYS A 34 -11.24 -10.77 -7.49
C LYS A 34 -10.71 -9.34 -7.30
N ALA A 35 -9.40 -9.20 -7.33
CA ALA A 35 -8.79 -7.89 -7.40
C ALA A 35 -9.32 -7.12 -8.62
N ASP A 36 -9.73 -5.90 -8.39
CA ASP A 36 -10.39 -5.08 -9.39
C ASP A 36 -9.45 -3.98 -9.88
N ASN A 37 -9.30 -3.83 -11.20
CA ASN A 37 -8.48 -2.80 -11.84
C ASN A 37 -9.26 -1.50 -12.09
N ARG A 38 -10.33 -1.26 -11.36
CA ARG A 38 -11.15 -0.06 -11.50
C ARG A 38 -10.38 1.21 -11.18
N GLU A 39 -10.81 2.31 -11.80
CA GLU A 39 -10.36 3.63 -11.42
C GLU A 39 -10.86 3.97 -10.01
N GLY A 40 -10.05 4.72 -9.25
CA GLY A 40 -10.36 5.13 -7.88
C GLY A 40 -9.60 4.34 -6.85
N CYS A 41 -10.18 4.16 -5.67
CA CYS A 41 -9.58 3.45 -4.56
C CYS A 41 -9.83 1.95 -4.64
N ASP A 42 -8.94 1.18 -4.02
CA ASP A 42 -9.00 -0.29 -4.06
C ASP A 42 -10.25 -0.84 -3.34
N ILE A 43 -10.64 -0.24 -2.22
CA ILE A 43 -11.85 -0.56 -1.48
C ILE A 43 -12.48 0.74 -0.99
N ASP A 44 -13.68 1.09 -1.46
CA ASP A 44 -14.39 2.32 -1.06
C ASP A 44 -13.47 3.55 -1.03
N ASN A 45 -13.13 4.06 0.16
CA ASN A 45 -12.23 5.19 0.39
C ASN A 45 -10.85 4.76 0.89
N ILE A 46 -10.47 3.50 0.67
CA ILE A 46 -9.22 2.91 1.14
C ILE A 46 -8.30 2.61 -0.03
N GLN A 47 -7.09 3.11 0.05
CA GLN A 47 -6.01 2.77 -0.87
C GLN A 47 -5.06 1.78 -0.19
N ILE A 48 -4.73 0.69 -0.87
CA ILE A 48 -3.91 -0.39 -0.32
C ILE A 48 -2.56 -0.41 -1.03
N LYS A 49 -1.50 -0.47 -0.25
CA LYS A 49 -0.12 -0.56 -0.73
C LYS A 49 0.67 -1.58 0.07
N SER A 50 1.65 -2.21 -0.58
CA SER A 50 2.63 -3.04 0.10
C SER A 50 4.03 -2.71 -0.41
N SER A 51 5.06 -3.02 0.38
CA SER A 51 6.45 -2.73 -0.01
C SER A 51 7.00 -3.70 -1.05
N ARG A 52 6.35 -4.85 -1.22
CA ARG A 52 6.80 -5.82 -2.22
C ARG A 52 6.29 -5.46 -3.60
N ALA A 53 7.22 -5.23 -4.51
CA ALA A 53 6.91 -5.17 -5.93
C ALA A 53 6.47 -6.54 -6.44
N THR A 54 5.72 -6.53 -7.52
CA THR A 54 5.49 -7.75 -8.30
C THR A 54 6.80 -8.35 -8.74
N VAL A 55 6.81 -9.65 -8.92
CA VAL A 55 7.98 -10.44 -9.35
C VAL A 55 8.38 -10.03 -10.78
N CYS A 56 8.84 -8.82 -10.95
CA CYS A 56 9.48 -8.37 -12.18
C CYS A 56 10.90 -8.00 -11.85
N LYS A 57 11.79 -8.96 -12.02
CA LYS A 57 13.24 -8.75 -12.17
C LYS A 57 13.83 -7.58 -11.37
N GLY A 58 13.89 -7.71 -10.05
CA GLY A 58 14.82 -6.91 -9.25
C GLY A 58 14.38 -5.49 -8.88
N THR A 59 13.16 -5.09 -9.12
CA THR A 59 12.66 -3.80 -8.64
C THR A 59 11.69 -4.01 -7.49
N ASN A 60 12.15 -3.78 -6.27
CA ASN A 60 11.36 -3.83 -5.04
C ASN A 60 10.74 -2.46 -4.73
N THR A 61 10.11 -1.85 -5.73
CA THR A 61 9.52 -0.52 -5.54
C THR A 61 8.06 -0.51 -5.89
N ASN A 62 7.24 0.01 -4.99
CA ASN A 62 5.84 0.30 -5.25
C ASN A 62 5.65 1.79 -5.49
N GLU A 63 4.73 2.15 -6.37
CA GLU A 63 4.37 3.53 -6.58
C GLU A 63 3.27 3.94 -5.59
N PHE A 64 3.53 5.02 -4.87
CA PHE A 64 2.57 5.67 -4.00
C PHE A 64 2.02 6.89 -4.69
N ILE A 65 0.72 6.91 -4.87
CA ILE A 65 0.01 8.03 -5.50
C ILE A 65 -1.02 8.53 -4.49
N ASP A 66 -1.00 9.85 -4.23
CA ASP A 66 -2.06 10.48 -3.47
C ASP A 66 -3.32 10.50 -4.33
N LYS A 67 -4.38 9.88 -3.84
CA LYS A 67 -5.68 9.83 -4.54
C LYS A 67 -6.73 10.60 -3.76
N ASP A 68 -7.45 11.47 -4.46
CA ASP A 68 -8.51 12.29 -3.85
C ASP A 68 -9.61 11.45 -3.21
N CYS A 69 -9.89 10.26 -3.76
CA CYS A 69 -10.91 9.37 -3.21
C CYS A 69 -10.53 8.72 -1.87
N ALA A 70 -9.24 8.71 -1.53
CA ALA A 70 -8.76 8.00 -0.36
C ALA A 70 -8.87 8.84 0.90
N THR A 71 -9.50 8.29 1.93
CA THR A 71 -9.48 8.81 3.29
C THR A 71 -8.44 8.08 4.13
N TYR A 72 -8.25 6.79 3.84
CA TYR A 72 -7.30 5.93 4.53
C TYR A 72 -6.35 5.25 3.55
N TYR A 73 -5.14 5.05 4.02
CA TYR A 73 -4.08 4.34 3.31
C TYR A 73 -3.63 3.17 4.17
N TYR A 74 -3.84 1.97 3.66
CA TYR A 74 -3.42 0.73 4.33
C TYR A 74 -2.10 0.28 3.74
N TYR A 75 -1.09 0.24 4.57
CA TYR A 75 0.22 -0.29 4.21
C TYR A 75 0.35 -1.71 4.73
N VAL A 76 0.42 -2.67 3.83
CA VAL A 76 0.59 -4.09 4.15
C VAL A 76 2.08 -4.39 4.26
N ASN A 77 2.49 -4.98 5.39
CA ASN A 77 3.88 -5.33 5.61
C ASN A 77 4.37 -6.41 4.63
N LYS A 78 5.68 -6.59 4.55
CA LYS A 78 6.31 -7.52 3.60
C LYS A 78 5.88 -8.97 3.75
N ASP A 79 5.44 -9.39 4.94
CA ASP A 79 4.99 -10.76 5.24
C ASP A 79 3.48 -10.96 5.08
N PHE A 80 2.74 -9.91 4.71
CA PHE A 80 1.28 -9.93 4.55
C PHE A 80 0.53 -10.34 5.82
N THR A 81 1.07 -9.99 6.99
CA THR A 81 0.49 -10.35 8.29
C THR A 81 -0.20 -9.20 9.00
N ILE A 82 0.21 -7.96 8.70
CA ILE A 82 -0.25 -6.76 9.36
C ILE A 82 -0.48 -5.66 8.32
N ALA A 83 -1.52 -4.87 8.50
CA ALA A 83 -1.71 -3.62 7.80
C ALA A 83 -1.68 -2.45 8.78
N TYR A 84 -0.91 -1.42 8.44
CA TYR A 84 -0.87 -0.15 9.15
C TYR A 84 -1.86 0.80 8.51
N VAL A 85 -2.78 1.35 9.30
CA VAL A 85 -3.85 2.22 8.81
C VAL A 85 -3.43 3.67 9.03
N MET A 86 -3.20 4.37 7.93
CA MET A 86 -2.78 5.77 7.94
C MET A 86 -3.91 6.68 7.48
N ASN A 87 -4.05 7.84 8.12
CA ASN A 87 -4.80 8.96 7.55
C ASN A 87 -3.92 9.69 6.50
N LYS A 88 -4.46 10.72 5.84
CA LYS A 88 -3.71 11.45 4.81
C LYS A 88 -2.44 12.10 5.33
N GLU A 89 -2.45 12.67 6.54
CA GLU A 89 -1.27 13.30 7.13
C GLU A 89 -0.17 12.28 7.40
N GLN A 90 -0.53 11.15 7.98
CA GLN A 90 0.42 10.06 8.26
C GLN A 90 0.97 9.48 6.96
N TYR A 91 0.12 9.29 5.96
CA TYR A 91 0.54 8.81 4.65
C TYR A 91 1.53 9.76 3.97
N LYS A 92 1.25 11.06 3.97
CA LYS A 92 2.17 12.06 3.41
C LYS A 92 3.52 12.05 4.12
N LYS A 93 3.50 11.95 5.44
CA LYS A 93 4.74 11.85 6.24
C LYS A 93 5.51 10.57 5.94
N PHE A 94 4.81 9.45 5.83
CA PHE A 94 5.39 8.16 5.47
C PHE A 94 6.09 8.22 4.10
N VAL A 95 5.42 8.77 3.11
CA VAL A 95 5.97 8.95 1.76
C VAL A 95 7.16 9.90 1.76
N GLU A 96 7.09 11.00 2.51
CA GLU A 96 8.19 11.96 2.65
C GLU A 96 9.44 11.31 3.23
N LEU A 97 9.28 10.46 4.24
CA LEU A 97 10.41 9.82 4.93
C LEU A 97 11.01 8.65 4.13
N PHE A 98 10.19 7.84 3.50
CA PHE A 98 10.60 6.56 2.91
C PHE A 98 10.41 6.47 1.41
N GLY A 99 9.79 7.44 0.79
CA GLY A 99 9.56 7.49 -0.64
C GLY A 99 10.64 8.22 -1.41
N THR A 100 10.72 7.93 -2.70
CA THR A 100 11.57 8.66 -3.65
C THR A 100 10.69 9.22 -4.75
N THR A 101 10.77 10.53 -4.98
CA THR A 101 10.00 11.17 -6.07
C THR A 101 10.51 10.70 -7.43
N THR A 102 9.62 10.27 -8.30
CA THR A 102 9.99 9.85 -9.65
C THR A 102 10.06 11.05 -10.60
N LYS A 103 10.90 10.94 -11.65
CA LYS A 103 11.04 11.99 -12.67
C LYS A 103 9.71 12.29 -13.40
N ASP A 104 8.77 11.37 -13.37
CA ASP A 104 7.46 11.50 -14.03
C ASP A 104 6.42 12.26 -13.22
N SER A 105 6.73 12.66 -11.99
CA SER A 105 5.79 13.37 -11.12
C SER A 105 5.28 14.69 -11.73
N LYS A 106 6.11 15.37 -12.52
CA LYS A 106 5.73 16.61 -13.23
C LYS A 106 4.87 16.38 -14.46
N LYS A 107 4.98 15.19 -15.09
CA LYS A 107 4.23 14.85 -16.31
C LYS A 107 2.80 14.41 -16.02
N ASN A 108 2.48 14.03 -14.80
CA ASN A 108 1.21 13.46 -14.39
C ASN A 108 0.24 14.48 -13.73
N GLY A 109 0.28 15.73 -14.17
CA GLY A 109 -0.71 16.74 -13.75
C GLY A 109 -0.63 17.17 -12.30
N GLY A 110 0.55 17.10 -11.66
CA GLY A 110 0.75 17.56 -10.29
C GLY A 110 0.49 16.50 -9.21
N HIS A 111 0.14 15.29 -9.59
CA HIS A 111 0.09 14.18 -8.65
C HIS A 111 1.51 13.76 -8.26
N ILE A 112 1.79 13.77 -6.97
CA ILE A 112 3.09 13.31 -6.48
C ILE A 112 3.15 11.80 -6.63
N LYS A 113 3.88 11.34 -7.65
CA LYS A 113 4.15 9.94 -7.87
C LYS A 113 5.45 9.59 -7.15
N THR A 114 5.36 8.81 -6.11
CA THR A 114 6.50 8.46 -5.27
C THR A 114 6.69 6.96 -5.27
N ARG A 115 7.95 6.52 -5.32
CA ARG A 115 8.31 5.11 -5.15
C ARG A 115 8.70 4.88 -3.70
N LEU A 116 8.10 3.88 -3.09
CA LEU A 116 8.47 3.45 -1.76
C LEU A 116 9.75 2.62 -1.83
N LYS A 117 10.66 2.89 -0.92
CA LYS A 117 11.83 2.04 -0.71
C LYS A 117 11.40 0.71 -0.12
N GLU A 118 12.24 -0.33 -0.29
CA GLU A 118 12.00 -1.61 0.35
C GLU A 118 11.87 -1.45 1.87
N GLU A 119 10.93 -2.18 2.44
CA GLU A 119 10.70 -2.18 3.88
C GLU A 119 11.97 -2.56 4.64
N ASN A 120 12.33 -1.75 5.60
CA ASN A 120 13.50 -1.93 6.44
C ASN A 120 13.17 -1.63 7.91
N SER A 121 14.14 -1.82 8.79
CA SER A 121 13.96 -1.64 10.23
C SER A 121 13.55 -0.21 10.62
N LYS A 122 14.06 0.80 9.94
CA LYS A 122 13.70 2.21 10.20
C LYS A 122 12.25 2.49 9.85
N MET A 123 11.78 1.94 8.74
CA MET A 123 10.39 2.05 8.32
C MET A 123 9.45 1.38 9.32
N VAL A 124 9.78 0.16 9.73
CA VAL A 124 8.99 -0.58 10.73
C VAL A 124 8.97 0.17 12.06
N GLU A 125 10.10 0.68 12.51
CA GLU A 125 10.20 1.49 13.73
C GLU A 125 9.28 2.71 13.67
N TRP A 126 9.30 3.44 12.57
CA TRP A 126 8.42 4.60 12.40
C TRP A 126 6.95 4.20 12.42
N LEU A 127 6.59 3.13 11.70
CA LEU A 127 5.22 2.62 11.64
C LEU A 127 4.72 2.19 13.04
N GLU A 128 5.56 1.55 13.83
CA GLU A 128 5.20 1.10 15.18
C GLU A 128 5.08 2.25 16.19
N ASN A 129 5.78 3.38 15.98
CA ASN A 129 5.82 4.51 16.91
C ASN A 129 4.92 5.69 16.52
N ASN A 130 4.24 5.62 15.43
CA ASN A 130 3.35 6.67 14.94
C ASN A 130 1.95 6.16 14.65
#